data_02b3c76c8b9c4b212008506f0adc2afa
#
_entry.id   02b3c76c8b9c4b212008506f0adc2afa
#
_cell.length_a   1.000
_cell.length_b   1.000
_cell.length_c   1.000
_cell.angle_alpha   90.00
_cell.angle_beta   90.00
_cell.angle_gamma   90.00
#
_symmetry.space_group_name_H-M   'P 1'
#
loop_
_entity.id
_entity.type
_entity.pdbx_description
1 polymer ?
#
loop_
_entity_poly.entity_id
_entity_poly.type
_entity_poly.pdbx_seq_one_letter_code
_entity_poly.pdbx_strand_id
1 'polypeptide(L)'
;MKFYTRKMVAAKDLNSNGSLFGGRLLAWIDEEAFIFSACQLKDDSVVTRYISNIEFLSTARIGDIVEIGMEVVDMGRTSITLACLVRKKGTDTIITQIDKILFVPAICLN
;
A
#
# COMPACT_ATOMS: atom_id res chain seq x y z
N MET A 1 -10.01 9.22 -1.03
CA MET A 1 -9.24 7.96 -1.12
C MET A 1 -9.53 7.31 -2.46
N LYS A 2 -8.50 6.97 -3.20
CA LYS A 2 -8.63 6.38 -4.54
C LYS A 2 -8.21 4.93 -4.50
N PHE A 3 -9.08 4.02 -4.94
CA PHE A 3 -8.85 2.58 -4.95
C PHE A 3 -8.62 2.11 -6.38
N TYR A 4 -7.41 2.34 -6.89
CA TYR A 4 -7.07 1.97 -8.26
C TYR A 4 -6.61 0.52 -8.39
N THR A 5 -6.21 -0.11 -7.30
CA THR A 5 -5.61 -1.44 -7.35
C THR A 5 -6.45 -2.45 -6.58
N ARG A 6 -6.70 -3.58 -7.25
CA ARG A 6 -7.35 -4.75 -6.67
C ARG A 6 -6.47 -5.96 -6.91
N LYS A 7 -6.35 -6.81 -5.89
CA LYS A 7 -5.60 -8.06 -5.98
C LYS A 7 -6.48 -9.20 -5.50
N MET A 8 -6.50 -10.30 -6.23
CA MET A 8 -7.13 -11.51 -5.75
C MET A 8 -6.07 -12.35 -5.03
N VAL A 9 -6.39 -12.80 -3.82
CA VAL A 9 -5.47 -13.62 -3.02
C VAL A 9 -5.39 -15.01 -3.65
N ALA A 10 -4.20 -15.39 -4.11
CA ALA A 10 -3.93 -16.69 -4.70
C ALA A 10 -3.20 -17.59 -3.69
N ALA A 11 -3.12 -18.88 -3.99
CA ALA A 11 -2.45 -19.84 -3.10
C ALA A 11 -1.01 -19.43 -2.79
N LYS A 12 -0.29 -18.87 -3.77
CA LYS A 12 1.10 -18.43 -3.60
C LYS A 12 1.26 -17.26 -2.64
N ASP A 13 0.17 -16.58 -2.31
CA ASP A 13 0.18 -15.38 -1.46
C ASP A 13 -0.07 -15.71 0.00
N LEU A 14 -0.29 -16.97 0.34
CA LEU A 14 -0.68 -17.39 1.67
C LEU A 14 0.51 -17.75 2.54
N ASN A 15 0.33 -17.54 3.86
CA ASN A 15 1.24 -18.05 4.86
C ASN A 15 0.85 -19.50 5.22
N SER A 16 1.58 -20.11 6.17
CA SER A 16 1.32 -21.48 6.58
C SER A 16 -0.03 -21.68 7.27
N ASN A 17 -0.67 -20.59 7.71
CA ASN A 17 -1.99 -20.65 8.36
C ASN A 17 -3.13 -20.48 7.37
N GLY A 18 -2.83 -20.37 6.07
CA GLY A 18 -3.85 -20.24 5.05
C GLY A 18 -4.43 -18.83 4.90
N SER A 19 -3.76 -17.81 5.42
CA SER A 19 -4.17 -16.42 5.24
C SER A 19 -3.11 -15.64 4.47
N LEU A 20 -3.50 -14.47 3.95
CA LEU A 20 -2.61 -13.61 3.18
C LEU A 20 -1.35 -13.29 3.98
N PHE A 21 -0.19 -13.57 3.41
CA PHE A 21 1.09 -13.29 4.03
C PHE A 21 1.30 -11.77 4.14
N GLY A 22 1.61 -11.30 5.37
CA GLY A 22 1.75 -9.87 5.62
C GLY A 22 2.79 -9.21 4.72
N GLY A 23 3.93 -9.86 4.51
CA GLY A 23 4.96 -9.33 3.62
C GLY A 23 4.51 -9.22 2.16
N ARG A 24 3.64 -10.12 1.72
CA ARG A 24 3.06 -10.04 0.38
C ARG A 24 2.17 -8.82 0.26
N LEU A 25 1.32 -8.58 1.26
CA LEU A 25 0.46 -7.41 1.27
C LEU A 25 1.29 -6.13 1.31
N LEU A 26 2.36 -6.10 2.10
CA LEU A 26 3.24 -4.93 2.14
C LEU A 26 3.90 -4.66 0.80
N ALA A 27 4.29 -5.71 0.07
CA ALA A 27 4.85 -5.55 -1.27
C ALA A 27 3.82 -4.91 -2.21
N TRP A 28 2.58 -5.36 -2.16
CA TRP A 28 1.49 -4.77 -2.97
C TRP A 28 1.25 -3.30 -2.60
N ILE A 29 1.26 -3.01 -1.30
CA ILE A 29 1.05 -1.64 -0.81
C ILE A 29 2.18 -0.72 -1.29
N ASP A 30 3.43 -1.15 -1.13
CA ASP A 30 4.59 -0.35 -1.52
C ASP A 30 4.61 -0.11 -3.03
N GLU A 31 4.27 -1.12 -3.82
CA GLU A 31 4.19 -0.98 -5.28
C GLU A 31 3.11 0.03 -5.67
N GLU A 32 1.92 -0.09 -5.11
CA GLU A 32 0.84 0.85 -5.43
C GLU A 32 1.19 2.25 -4.96
N ALA A 33 1.80 2.38 -3.79
CA ALA A 33 2.21 3.69 -3.27
C ALA A 33 3.24 4.34 -4.19
N PHE A 34 4.19 3.56 -4.71
CA PHE A 34 5.16 4.07 -5.68
C PHE A 34 4.47 4.55 -6.95
N ILE A 35 3.59 3.73 -7.52
CA ILE A 35 2.88 4.08 -8.74
C ILE A 35 2.06 5.36 -8.53
N PHE A 36 1.33 5.42 -7.42
CA PHE A 36 0.51 6.57 -7.10
C PHE A 36 1.36 7.83 -6.96
N SER A 37 2.49 7.73 -6.24
CA SER A 37 3.42 8.86 -6.06
C SER A 37 4.01 9.32 -7.38
N ALA A 38 4.47 8.38 -8.20
CA ALA A 38 5.05 8.70 -9.50
C ALA A 38 4.04 9.41 -10.40
N CYS A 39 2.79 8.98 -10.38
CA CYS A 39 1.73 9.61 -11.18
C CYS A 39 1.41 11.02 -10.65
N GLN A 40 1.38 11.19 -9.33
CA GLN A 40 1.09 12.50 -8.73
C GLN A 40 2.21 13.50 -8.99
N LEU A 41 3.45 13.06 -8.91
CA LEU A 41 4.62 13.92 -9.10
C LEU A 41 5.05 14.03 -10.55
N LYS A 42 4.54 13.17 -11.43
CA LYS A 42 5.01 13.01 -12.82
C LYS A 42 6.50 12.76 -12.86
N ASP A 43 6.99 11.94 -11.92
CA ASP A 43 8.41 11.67 -11.72
C ASP A 43 8.54 10.31 -11.05
N ASP A 44 9.30 9.40 -11.64
CA ASP A 44 9.52 8.05 -11.13
C ASP A 44 10.85 7.90 -10.40
N SER A 45 11.56 9.02 -10.16
CA SER A 45 12.85 9.02 -9.46
C SER A 45 12.70 9.11 -7.95
N VAL A 46 11.63 8.54 -7.41
CA VAL A 46 11.34 8.57 -5.98
C VAL A 46 11.47 7.18 -5.40
N VAL A 47 11.75 7.14 -4.10
CA VAL A 47 11.84 5.88 -3.35
C VAL A 47 11.12 6.02 -2.02
N THR A 48 10.69 4.91 -1.49
CA THR A 48 10.08 4.84 -0.17
C THR A 48 11.12 5.15 0.89
N ARG A 49 10.88 6.15 1.70
CA ARG A 49 11.77 6.50 2.81
C ARG A 49 11.24 6.04 4.16
N TYR A 50 9.93 6.10 4.33
CA TYR A 50 9.33 5.89 5.65
C TYR A 50 7.92 5.36 5.49
N ILE A 51 7.58 4.37 6.30
CA ILE A 51 6.22 3.87 6.45
C ILE A 51 5.91 3.90 7.94
N SER A 52 4.81 4.56 8.31
CA SER A 52 4.39 4.64 9.70
C SER A 52 3.94 3.28 10.22
N ASN A 53 3.53 3.24 11.47
CA ASN A 53 3.08 2.00 12.12
C ASN A 53 2.08 1.25 11.25
N ILE A 54 2.31 -0.05 11.10
CA ILE A 54 1.48 -0.94 10.32
C ILE A 54 0.84 -1.94 11.26
N GLU A 55 -0.49 -2.02 11.20
CA GLU A 55 -1.25 -2.98 11.97
C GLU A 55 -2.15 -3.77 11.04
N PHE A 56 -2.09 -5.10 11.14
CA PHE A 56 -2.98 -5.97 10.39
C PHE A 56 -4.22 -6.23 11.23
N LEU A 57 -5.31 -5.57 10.89
CA LEU A 57 -6.54 -5.60 11.68
C LEU A 57 -7.42 -6.80 11.38
N SER A 58 -7.27 -7.36 10.18
CA SER A 58 -7.98 -8.57 9.78
C SER A 58 -7.16 -9.30 8.71
N THR A 59 -7.54 -10.53 8.41
CA THR A 59 -6.86 -11.36 7.42
C THR A 59 -7.69 -11.49 6.15
N ALA A 60 -7.03 -11.91 5.08
CA ALA A 60 -7.69 -12.29 3.84
C ALA A 60 -7.35 -13.74 3.53
N ARG A 61 -8.24 -14.43 2.83
CA ARG A 61 -8.09 -15.84 2.48
C ARG A 61 -8.07 -16.00 0.99
N ILE A 62 -7.72 -17.20 0.54
CA ILE A 62 -7.69 -17.50 -0.90
C ILE A 62 -9.02 -17.12 -1.54
N GLY A 63 -8.94 -16.46 -2.69
CA GLY A 63 -10.12 -16.03 -3.43
C GLY A 63 -10.69 -14.68 -3.01
N ASP A 64 -10.28 -14.16 -1.86
CA ASP A 64 -10.70 -12.81 -1.47
C ASP A 64 -10.07 -11.78 -2.40
N ILE A 65 -10.80 -10.70 -2.64
CA ILE A 65 -10.30 -9.57 -3.42
C ILE A 65 -9.99 -8.45 -2.44
N VAL A 66 -8.75 -7.97 -2.44
CA VAL A 66 -8.35 -6.84 -1.62
C VAL A 66 -8.24 -5.60 -2.49
N GLU A 67 -8.73 -4.48 -1.98
CA GLU A 67 -8.63 -3.18 -2.63
C GLU A 67 -7.66 -2.33 -1.85
N ILE A 68 -6.74 -1.68 -2.56
CA ILE A 68 -5.73 -0.82 -1.97
C ILE A 68 -6.03 0.61 -2.38
N GLY A 69 -6.32 1.46 -1.39
CA GLY A 69 -6.61 2.87 -1.61
C GLY A 69 -5.48 3.75 -1.13
N MET A 70 -5.25 4.83 -1.86
CA MET A 70 -4.22 5.81 -1.55
C MET A 70 -4.79 7.21 -1.64
N GLU A 71 -4.26 8.12 -0.81
CA GLU A 71 -4.53 9.54 -0.96
C GLU A 71 -3.31 10.34 -0.51
N VAL A 72 -3.16 11.53 -1.08
CA VAL A 72 -2.09 12.44 -0.69
C VAL A 72 -2.52 13.13 0.59
N VAL A 73 -1.67 13.05 1.63
CA VAL A 73 -1.94 13.74 2.90
C VAL A 73 -1.01 14.92 3.12
N ASP A 74 0.12 14.93 2.44
CA ASP A 74 1.04 16.06 2.49
C ASP A 74 1.94 16.04 1.28
N MET A 75 2.33 17.20 0.79
CA MET A 75 3.24 17.31 -0.34
C MET A 75 4.27 18.38 -0.04
N GLY A 76 5.51 17.96 0.10
CA GLY A 76 6.64 18.85 0.23
C GLY A 76 7.12 19.32 -1.15
N ARG A 77 8.24 20.03 -1.16
CA ARG A 77 8.79 20.55 -2.42
C ARG A 77 9.26 19.42 -3.34
N THR A 78 9.85 18.37 -2.78
CA THR A 78 10.37 17.23 -3.54
C THR A 78 9.91 15.89 -2.98
N SER A 79 8.99 15.90 -2.01
CA SER A 79 8.51 14.71 -1.33
C SER A 79 6.99 14.64 -1.38
N ILE A 80 6.46 13.45 -1.16
CA ILE A 80 5.03 13.22 -1.09
C ILE A 80 4.75 12.22 0.03
N THR A 81 3.72 12.51 0.82
CA THR A 81 3.27 11.62 1.89
C THR A 81 1.87 11.14 1.56
N LEU A 82 1.67 9.84 1.62
CA LEU A 82 0.40 9.20 1.30
C LEU A 82 -0.18 8.55 2.55
N ALA A 83 -1.50 8.43 2.57
CA ALA A 83 -2.21 7.52 3.47
C ALA A 83 -2.73 6.34 2.66
N CYS A 84 -2.82 5.18 3.29
CA CYS A 84 -3.24 3.95 2.64
C CYS A 84 -4.33 3.27 3.45
N LEU A 85 -5.32 2.75 2.75
CA LEU A 85 -6.36 1.90 3.34
C LEU A 85 -6.48 0.65 2.48
N VAL A 86 -6.42 -0.51 3.11
CA VAL A 86 -6.63 -1.80 2.44
C VAL A 86 -7.88 -2.43 3.01
N ARG A 87 -8.80 -2.80 2.13
CA ARG A 87 -10.06 -3.38 2.54
C ARG A 87 -10.40 -4.59 1.68
N LYS A 88 -11.25 -5.46 2.21
CA LYS A 88 -11.79 -6.59 1.46
C LYS A 88 -12.93 -6.10 0.60
N LYS A 89 -12.83 -6.32 -0.72
CA LYS A 89 -13.84 -5.90 -1.69
C LYS A 89 -15.20 -6.48 -1.35
N GLY A 90 -16.21 -5.64 -1.41
CA GLY A 90 -17.60 -6.05 -1.17
C GLY A 90 -17.98 -6.16 0.30
N THR A 91 -17.09 -5.73 1.20
CA THR A 91 -17.36 -5.73 2.63
C THR A 91 -16.86 -4.44 3.25
N ASP A 92 -17.17 -4.23 4.54
CA ASP A 92 -16.63 -3.12 5.33
C ASP A 92 -15.37 -3.53 6.08
N THR A 93 -14.83 -4.72 5.79
CA THR A 93 -13.68 -5.25 6.52
C THR A 93 -12.41 -4.53 6.11
N ILE A 94 -11.79 -3.86 7.07
CA ILE A 94 -10.49 -3.19 6.88
C ILE A 94 -9.40 -4.19 7.25
N ILE A 95 -8.46 -4.42 6.32
CA ILE A 95 -7.34 -5.33 6.52
C ILE A 95 -6.20 -4.60 7.18
N THR A 96 -5.84 -3.43 6.67
CA THR A 96 -4.82 -2.59 7.28
C THR A 96 -5.01 -1.13 6.90
N GLN A 97 -4.45 -0.25 7.72
CA GLN A 97 -4.49 1.19 7.52
C GLN A 97 -3.12 1.74 7.88
N ILE A 98 -2.59 2.59 7.00
CA ILE A 98 -1.27 3.21 7.19
C ILE A 98 -1.47 4.70 7.06
N ASP A 99 -1.08 5.45 8.09
CA ASP A 99 -1.30 6.89 8.13
C ASP A 99 -0.32 7.65 7.25
N LYS A 100 0.92 7.18 7.13
CA LYS A 100 1.96 7.89 6.39
C LYS A 100 2.89 6.93 5.67
N ILE A 101 3.00 7.13 4.36
CA ILE A 101 4.03 6.52 3.52
C ILE A 101 4.72 7.65 2.80
N LEU A 102 6.01 7.86 3.12
CA LEU A 102 6.76 8.99 2.61
C LEU A 102 7.68 8.56 1.48
N PHE A 103 7.55 9.24 0.34
CA PHE A 103 8.45 9.09 -0.80
C PHE A 103 9.29 10.34 -0.96
N VAL A 104 10.56 10.14 -1.22
CA VAL A 104 11.55 11.22 -1.42
C VAL A 104 12.33 10.94 -2.70
N PRO A 105 13.02 11.95 -3.28
CA PRO A 105 13.90 11.70 -4.41
C PRO A 105 14.93 10.63 -4.07
N ALA A 106 15.22 9.74 -5.02
CA ALA A 106 16.14 8.62 -4.80
C ALA A 106 17.51 9.08 -4.32
N ILE A 107 17.96 10.26 -4.77
CA ILE A 107 19.25 10.82 -4.38
C ILE A 107 19.35 11.06 -2.87
N CYS A 108 18.21 11.23 -2.18
CA CYS A 108 18.20 11.47 -0.74
C CYS A 108 18.59 10.24 0.08
N LEU A 109 18.57 9.05 -0.52
CA LEU A 109 18.93 7.79 0.14
C LEU A 109 20.26 7.21 -0.35
N ASN A 110 20.90 7.84 -1.27
CA ASN A 110 22.18 7.38 -1.81
C ASN A 110 23.36 7.98 -1.05
#